data_8317fed8eac69b1c7b42042d792fef06
#
_entry.id   8317fed8eac69b1c7b42042d792fef06
#
_cell.length_a   1.000
_cell.length_b   1.000
_cell.length_c   1.000
_cell.angle_alpha   90.00
_cell.angle_beta   90.00
_cell.angle_gamma   90.00
#
_symmetry.space_group_name_H-M   'P 1'
#
loop_
_entity.id
_entity.type
_entity.pdbx_description
1 polymer ?
#
loop_
_entity_poly.entity_id
_entity_poly.type
_entity_poly.pdbx_seq_one_letter_code
_entity_poly.pdbx_strand_id
1 'polypeptide(L)'
;LSAGGRAALAGAFGPATPLIFAGLDNLAQINDLGGTGDVYNQKSENFALFTHNIVHITDKLDLTLGLRYTNETKDFNASFGNDNVICPQNRALLGSLLGVPSLAGLAGGIISLSCQGNSTSELDGVSLADTRDEDQFTGTAILSYKATPDLLFYGSYSRGYKAGGFNLDRSALTTPVAFNVNTLDPTNLQ
;
A
#
# COMPACT_ATOMS: atom_id res chain seq x y z
N LEU A 1 16.31 -23.09 -12.81
CA LEU A 1 15.75 -24.10 -13.74
C LEU A 1 16.38 -25.45 -13.52
N SER A 2 15.57 -26.56 -13.57
CA SER A 2 16.08 -27.94 -13.55
C SER A 2 16.93 -28.24 -14.78
N ALA A 3 17.83 -29.24 -14.68
CA ALA A 3 18.69 -29.69 -15.81
C ALA A 3 17.83 -30.10 -17.03
N GLY A 4 16.72 -30.82 -16.81
CA GLY A 4 15.81 -31.21 -17.89
C GLY A 4 15.11 -30.02 -18.53
N GLY A 5 14.70 -29.03 -17.76
CA GLY A 5 14.11 -27.77 -18.29
C GLY A 5 15.11 -26.96 -19.10
N ARG A 6 16.36 -26.91 -18.69
CA ARG A 6 17.45 -26.28 -19.46
C ARG A 6 17.69 -26.99 -20.80
N ALA A 7 17.74 -28.30 -20.78
CA ALA A 7 17.94 -29.11 -21.99
C ALA A 7 16.78 -28.89 -23.00
N ALA A 8 15.54 -28.88 -22.51
CA ALA A 8 14.36 -28.67 -23.34
C ALA A 8 14.31 -27.25 -23.98
N LEU A 9 14.86 -26.25 -23.31
CA LEU A 9 14.84 -24.85 -23.74
C LEU A 9 16.18 -24.39 -24.36
N ALA A 10 17.18 -25.29 -24.49
CA ALA A 10 18.53 -24.90 -24.87
C ALA A 10 18.66 -24.16 -26.20
N GLY A 11 17.75 -24.33 -27.14
CA GLY A 11 17.72 -23.59 -28.41
C GLY A 11 16.63 -22.53 -28.54
N ALA A 12 15.75 -22.42 -27.54
CA ALA A 12 14.51 -21.65 -27.68
C ALA A 12 14.73 -20.14 -27.86
N PHE A 13 15.81 -19.58 -27.30
CA PHE A 13 16.06 -18.13 -27.29
C PHE A 13 17.33 -17.75 -28.04
N GLY A 14 17.91 -18.67 -28.86
CA GLY A 14 19.12 -18.43 -29.62
C GLY A 14 20.29 -17.95 -28.74
N PRO A 15 21.04 -16.90 -29.16
CA PRO A 15 22.15 -16.36 -28.39
C PRO A 15 21.77 -15.80 -27.00
N ALA A 16 20.49 -15.47 -26.78
CA ALA A 16 19.99 -14.95 -25.51
C ALA A 16 19.71 -16.05 -24.47
N THR A 17 19.76 -17.33 -24.85
CA THR A 17 19.47 -18.47 -23.94
C THR A 17 20.25 -18.39 -22.62
N PRO A 18 21.58 -18.13 -22.59
CA PRO A 18 22.32 -18.05 -21.33
C PRO A 18 21.84 -16.90 -20.43
N LEU A 19 21.51 -15.76 -21.01
CA LEU A 19 21.02 -14.58 -20.27
C LEU A 19 19.65 -14.84 -19.63
N ILE A 20 18.73 -15.44 -20.41
CA ILE A 20 17.39 -15.80 -19.91
C ILE A 20 17.51 -16.81 -18.78
N PHE A 21 18.35 -17.83 -18.92
CA PHE A 21 18.56 -18.83 -17.87
C PHE A 21 19.16 -18.23 -16.61
N ALA A 22 20.15 -17.36 -16.74
CA ALA A 22 20.74 -16.66 -15.61
C ALA A 22 19.70 -15.77 -14.90
N GLY A 23 18.86 -15.05 -15.65
CA GLY A 23 17.79 -14.25 -15.07
C GLY A 23 16.76 -15.08 -14.29
N LEU A 24 16.39 -16.26 -14.81
CA LEU A 24 15.50 -17.19 -14.11
C LEU A 24 16.15 -17.84 -12.88
N ASP A 25 17.46 -18.08 -12.91
CA ASP A 25 18.19 -18.59 -11.75
C ASP A 25 18.30 -17.53 -10.65
N ASN A 26 18.50 -16.27 -11.04
CA ASN A 26 18.48 -15.15 -10.09
C ASN A 26 17.13 -15.06 -9.39
N LEU A 27 16.00 -15.24 -10.12
CA LEU A 27 14.67 -15.25 -9.49
C LEU A 27 14.56 -16.32 -8.38
N ALA A 28 15.18 -17.49 -8.56
CA ALA A 28 15.14 -18.54 -7.56
C ALA A 28 15.87 -18.18 -6.25
N GLN A 29 16.71 -17.15 -6.27
CA GLN A 29 17.46 -16.69 -5.10
C GLN A 29 16.70 -15.65 -4.26
N ILE A 30 15.59 -15.11 -4.75
CA ILE A 30 14.83 -14.04 -4.05
C ILE A 30 14.43 -14.48 -2.64
N ASN A 31 13.99 -15.73 -2.47
CA ASN A 31 13.54 -16.24 -1.17
C ASN A 31 14.69 -16.53 -0.19
N ASP A 32 15.92 -16.63 -0.70
CA ASP A 32 17.10 -16.97 0.09
C ASP A 32 17.93 -15.73 0.44
N LEU A 33 17.66 -14.61 -0.23
CA LEU A 33 18.38 -13.34 -0.06
C LEU A 33 17.47 -12.29 0.54
N GLY A 34 17.81 -11.91 1.75
CA GLY A 34 17.37 -10.69 2.34
C GLY A 34 15.99 -10.72 2.97
N GLY A 35 15.99 -10.51 4.27
CA GLY A 35 14.88 -9.89 4.93
C GLY A 35 14.83 -8.41 4.57
N THR A 36 13.65 -7.81 4.58
CA THR A 36 13.55 -6.37 4.57
C THR A 36 13.77 -5.88 5.98
N GLY A 37 14.77 -5.02 6.18
CA GLY A 37 14.97 -4.27 7.41
C GLY A 37 14.12 -2.99 7.44
N ASP A 38 12.96 -3.00 6.81
CA ASP A 38 12.08 -1.83 6.73
C ASP A 38 11.53 -1.47 8.11
N VAL A 39 11.64 -0.20 8.45
CA VAL A 39 11.13 0.35 9.70
C VAL A 39 10.08 1.41 9.38
N TYR A 40 8.90 1.24 9.97
CA TYR A 40 7.79 2.17 9.83
C TYR A 40 7.43 2.72 11.19
N ASN A 41 7.32 4.04 11.28
CA ASN A 41 6.83 4.73 12.46
C ASN A 41 5.63 5.59 12.05
N GLN A 42 4.55 5.48 12.78
CA GLN A 42 3.39 6.35 12.63
C GLN A 42 3.00 6.88 14.00
N LYS A 43 2.89 8.20 14.09
CA LYS A 43 2.34 8.90 15.25
C LYS A 43 1.00 9.49 14.82
N SER A 44 -0.03 9.27 15.59
CA SER A 44 -1.34 9.88 15.40
C SER A 44 -1.71 10.68 16.63
N GLU A 45 -2.06 11.94 16.42
CA GLU A 45 -2.61 12.83 17.44
C GLU A 45 -4.02 13.22 17.01
N ASN A 46 -4.99 13.07 17.91
CA ASN A 46 -6.33 13.49 17.64
C ASN A 46 -6.90 14.33 18.78
N PHE A 47 -7.64 15.35 18.40
CA PHE A 47 -8.46 16.15 19.28
C PHE A 47 -9.91 16.06 18.84
N ALA A 48 -10.83 15.86 19.77
CA ALA A 48 -12.23 15.82 19.44
C ALA A 48 -13.05 16.55 20.49
N LEU A 49 -13.99 17.38 20.01
CA LEU A 49 -15.02 18.00 20.80
C LEU A 49 -16.37 17.42 20.38
N PHE A 50 -17.18 17.03 21.34
CA PHE A 50 -18.48 16.48 21.05
C PHE A 50 -19.56 17.01 22.00
N THR A 51 -20.80 16.98 21.50
CA THR A 51 -22.00 17.24 22.29
C THR A 51 -23.02 16.14 22.00
N HIS A 52 -23.80 15.80 23.02
CA HIS A 52 -24.89 14.86 22.91
C HIS A 52 -26.04 15.37 23.76
N ASN A 53 -27.19 15.63 23.13
CA ASN A 53 -28.33 16.24 23.78
C ASN A 53 -29.58 15.39 23.49
N ILE A 54 -30.39 15.19 24.51
CA ILE A 54 -31.72 14.60 24.39
C ILE A 54 -32.72 15.69 24.75
N VAL A 55 -33.58 16.01 23.80
CA VAL A 55 -34.64 17.00 23.96
C VAL A 55 -35.96 16.25 24.04
N HIS A 56 -36.63 16.33 25.18
CA HIS A 56 -37.96 15.80 25.37
C HIS A 56 -38.97 16.82 24.80
N ILE A 57 -39.46 16.56 23.57
CA ILE A 57 -40.43 17.45 22.91
C ILE A 57 -41.80 17.32 23.55
N THR A 58 -42.16 16.08 23.90
CA THR A 58 -43.36 15.75 24.68
C THR A 58 -43.06 14.53 25.56
N ASP A 59 -44.01 14.13 26.41
CA ASP A 59 -43.87 12.90 27.25
C ASP A 59 -43.63 11.61 26.44
N LYS A 60 -43.87 11.67 25.11
CA LYS A 60 -43.79 10.50 24.22
C LYS A 60 -42.81 10.70 23.07
N LEU A 61 -42.29 11.94 22.87
CA LEU A 61 -41.47 12.26 21.71
C LEU A 61 -40.16 12.87 22.14
N ASP A 62 -39.07 12.14 21.83
CA ASP A 62 -37.71 12.54 22.13
C ASP A 62 -36.92 12.79 20.84
N LEU A 63 -36.14 13.85 20.84
CA LEU A 63 -35.16 14.15 19.81
C LEU A 63 -33.76 14.07 20.41
N THR A 64 -32.94 13.16 19.91
CA THR A 64 -31.53 13.04 20.28
C THR A 64 -30.68 13.67 19.18
N LEU A 65 -29.82 14.60 19.54
CA LEU A 65 -28.86 15.26 18.64
C LEU A 65 -27.45 15.07 19.18
N GLY A 66 -26.59 14.50 18.35
CA GLY A 66 -25.17 14.36 18.60
C GLY A 66 -24.37 15.07 17.51
N LEU A 67 -23.36 15.82 17.89
CA LEU A 67 -22.40 16.43 16.98
C LEU A 67 -21.00 16.22 17.53
N ARG A 68 -20.06 15.89 16.65
CA ARG A 68 -18.64 15.75 16.98
C ARG A 68 -17.79 16.41 15.91
N TYR A 69 -16.89 17.25 16.34
CA TYR A 69 -15.75 17.73 15.56
C TYR A 69 -14.53 16.90 15.94
N THR A 70 -13.77 16.46 14.96
CA THR A 70 -12.49 15.77 15.15
C THR A 70 -11.46 16.42 14.26
N ASN A 71 -10.31 16.74 14.84
CA ASN A 71 -9.09 17.10 14.12
C ASN A 71 -8.08 15.97 14.40
N GLU A 72 -7.47 15.43 13.35
CA GLU A 72 -6.49 14.36 13.43
C GLU A 72 -5.27 14.67 12.58
N THR A 73 -4.09 14.56 13.18
CA THR A 73 -2.80 14.69 12.50
C THR A 73 -2.08 13.34 12.60
N LYS A 74 -1.58 12.86 11.46
CA LYS A 74 -0.77 11.64 11.39
C LYS A 74 0.58 11.96 10.78
N ASP A 75 1.63 11.75 11.55
CA ASP A 75 3.01 11.79 11.08
C ASP A 75 3.47 10.38 10.74
N PHE A 76 4.00 10.20 9.56
CA PHE A 76 4.49 8.93 9.07
C PHE A 76 5.95 9.05 8.65
N ASN A 77 6.74 8.05 9.05
CA ASN A 77 8.12 7.91 8.63
C ASN A 77 8.37 6.45 8.24
N ALA A 78 8.97 6.24 7.07
CA ALA A 78 9.43 4.95 6.62
C ALA A 78 10.93 5.01 6.34
N SER A 79 11.65 3.99 6.77
CA SER A 79 13.06 3.77 6.43
C SER A 79 13.18 2.37 5.86
N PHE A 80 13.67 2.29 4.63
CA PHE A 80 13.75 1.03 3.90
C PHE A 80 15.14 0.44 4.02
N GLY A 81 15.20 -0.87 4.29
CA GLY A 81 16.43 -1.64 4.27
C GLY A 81 16.20 -2.95 3.53
N ASN A 82 16.97 -3.18 2.46
CA ASN A 82 16.89 -4.40 1.68
C ASN A 82 18.23 -4.70 1.02
N ASP A 83 18.83 -5.83 1.38
CA ASP A 83 20.09 -6.30 0.82
C ASP A 83 19.92 -7.17 -0.43
N ASN A 84 18.69 -7.38 -0.89
CA ASN A 84 18.42 -8.16 -2.10
C ASN A 84 18.76 -7.37 -3.38
N VAL A 85 19.78 -7.83 -4.09
CA VAL A 85 20.31 -7.20 -5.30
C VAL A 85 19.77 -7.80 -6.61
N ILE A 86 18.79 -8.71 -6.56
CA ILE A 86 18.30 -9.43 -7.74
C ILE A 86 17.65 -8.49 -8.77
N CYS A 87 16.93 -7.48 -8.32
CA CYS A 87 16.31 -6.50 -9.23
C CYS A 87 17.34 -5.76 -10.09
N PRO A 88 18.35 -5.05 -9.53
CA PRO A 88 19.36 -4.38 -10.34
C PRO A 88 20.19 -5.36 -11.17
N GLN A 89 20.49 -6.56 -10.66
CA GLN A 89 21.20 -7.59 -11.42
C GLN A 89 20.43 -8.04 -12.66
N ASN A 90 19.14 -8.35 -12.53
CA ASN A 90 18.33 -8.76 -13.67
C ASN A 90 18.03 -7.61 -14.65
N ARG A 91 17.93 -6.38 -14.18
CA ARG A 91 17.88 -5.21 -15.08
C ARG A 91 19.13 -5.07 -15.91
N ALA A 92 20.32 -5.18 -15.29
CA ALA A 92 21.59 -5.12 -16.00
C ALA A 92 21.76 -6.29 -17.00
N LEU A 93 21.33 -7.51 -16.58
CA LEU A 93 21.49 -8.71 -17.38
C LEU A 93 20.55 -8.75 -18.59
N LEU A 94 19.31 -8.38 -18.42
CA LEU A 94 18.23 -8.58 -19.41
C LEU A 94 17.78 -7.29 -20.10
N GLY A 95 18.27 -6.12 -19.66
CA GLY A 95 17.81 -4.82 -20.19
C GLY A 95 17.98 -4.67 -21.70
N SER A 96 19.05 -5.19 -22.26
CA SER A 96 19.30 -5.18 -23.71
C SER A 96 18.26 -5.99 -24.52
N LEU A 97 17.68 -7.01 -23.89
CA LEU A 97 16.67 -7.86 -24.54
C LEU A 97 15.29 -7.20 -24.63
N LEU A 98 15.04 -6.11 -23.88
CA LEU A 98 13.81 -5.32 -23.99
C LEU A 98 13.64 -4.67 -25.39
N GLY A 99 14.77 -4.42 -26.09
CA GLY A 99 14.78 -3.93 -27.46
C GLY A 99 14.57 -5.00 -28.53
N VAL A 100 14.49 -6.29 -28.15
CA VAL A 100 14.30 -7.41 -29.08
C VAL A 100 12.83 -7.86 -29.04
N PRO A 101 12.00 -7.59 -30.07
CA PRO A 101 10.55 -7.80 -30.02
C PRO A 101 10.13 -9.21 -29.57
N SER A 102 10.85 -10.25 -30.01
CA SER A 102 10.55 -11.64 -29.66
C SER A 102 10.91 -12.03 -28.22
N LEU A 103 11.75 -11.26 -27.55
CA LEU A 103 12.26 -11.53 -26.19
C LEU A 103 11.81 -10.48 -25.17
N ALA A 104 11.34 -9.32 -25.62
CA ALA A 104 10.99 -8.20 -24.75
C ALA A 104 9.97 -8.57 -23.68
N GLY A 105 8.92 -9.32 -24.04
CA GLY A 105 7.90 -9.76 -23.11
C GLY A 105 8.46 -10.70 -22.01
N LEU A 106 9.33 -11.63 -22.40
CA LEU A 106 9.95 -12.57 -21.46
C LEU A 106 10.96 -11.86 -20.54
N ALA A 107 11.85 -11.05 -21.12
CA ALA A 107 12.84 -10.29 -20.37
C ALA A 107 12.16 -9.31 -19.40
N GLY A 108 11.14 -8.57 -19.87
CA GLY A 108 10.34 -7.67 -19.05
C GLY A 108 9.62 -8.38 -17.92
N GLY A 109 9.05 -9.57 -18.19
CA GLY A 109 8.42 -10.40 -17.15
C GLY A 109 9.40 -10.84 -16.06
N ILE A 110 10.61 -11.30 -16.42
CA ILE A 110 11.65 -11.68 -15.46
C ILE A 110 12.10 -10.47 -14.63
N ILE A 111 12.33 -9.32 -15.26
CA ILE A 111 12.70 -8.08 -14.57
C ILE A 111 11.58 -7.66 -13.61
N SER A 112 10.33 -7.66 -14.06
CA SER A 112 9.19 -7.30 -13.22
C SER A 112 9.08 -8.17 -11.97
N LEU A 113 9.21 -9.49 -12.13
CA LEU A 113 9.20 -10.43 -11.00
C LEU A 113 10.39 -10.21 -10.05
N SER A 114 11.55 -9.82 -10.58
CA SER A 114 12.76 -9.54 -9.78
C SER A 114 12.61 -8.27 -8.93
N CYS A 115 11.81 -7.31 -9.39
CA CYS A 115 11.72 -5.97 -8.81
C CYS A 115 10.46 -5.74 -7.98
N GLN A 116 9.67 -6.79 -7.75
CA GLN A 116 8.47 -6.68 -6.92
C GLN A 116 8.80 -6.66 -5.42
N GLY A 117 8.17 -5.72 -4.71
CA GLY A 117 8.18 -5.68 -3.25
C GLY A 117 9.58 -5.82 -2.64
N ASN A 118 9.79 -6.93 -1.97
CA ASN A 118 10.99 -7.20 -1.18
C ASN A 118 12.25 -7.50 -1.99
N SER A 119 12.14 -7.69 -3.30
CA SER A 119 13.27 -8.05 -4.14
C SER A 119 14.07 -6.87 -4.68
N THR A 120 13.64 -5.63 -4.43
CA THR A 120 14.37 -4.45 -4.88
C THR A 120 15.28 -3.87 -3.81
N SER A 121 16.57 -3.72 -4.12
CA SER A 121 17.54 -3.03 -3.28
C SER A 121 17.62 -1.52 -3.56
N GLU A 122 16.84 -1.02 -4.51
CA GLU A 122 16.89 0.41 -4.90
C GLU A 122 16.28 1.33 -3.84
N LEU A 123 15.43 0.79 -2.97
CA LEU A 123 14.94 1.49 -1.79
C LEU A 123 15.86 1.39 -0.58
N ASP A 124 16.91 0.57 -0.63
CA ASP A 124 17.82 0.42 0.50
C ASP A 124 18.44 1.75 0.91
N GLY A 125 18.38 2.07 2.21
CA GLY A 125 18.82 3.35 2.75
C GLY A 125 17.93 4.56 2.46
N VAL A 126 16.82 4.39 1.74
CA VAL A 126 15.85 5.48 1.46
C VAL A 126 14.94 5.67 2.67
N SER A 127 14.72 6.92 3.04
CA SER A 127 13.76 7.31 4.06
C SER A 127 12.72 8.27 3.49
N LEU A 128 11.47 8.06 3.83
CA LEU A 128 10.34 8.89 3.45
C LEU A 128 9.63 9.39 4.72
N ALA A 129 9.13 10.61 4.66
CA ALA A 129 8.30 11.19 5.71
C ALA A 129 7.14 11.94 5.09
N ASP A 130 5.98 11.83 5.70
CA ASP A 130 4.79 12.57 5.27
C ASP A 130 3.90 12.83 6.47
N THR A 131 3.07 13.89 6.37
CA THR A 131 2.12 14.29 7.40
C THR A 131 0.75 14.46 6.77
N ARG A 132 -0.27 13.91 7.40
CA ARG A 132 -1.66 14.02 6.98
C ARG A 132 -2.50 14.66 8.06
N ASP A 133 -3.16 15.76 7.71
CA ASP A 133 -4.09 16.47 8.57
C ASP A 133 -5.51 16.31 8.06
N GLU A 134 -6.43 15.98 8.95
CA GLU A 134 -7.84 15.80 8.61
C GLU A 134 -8.75 16.46 9.65
N ASP A 135 -9.73 17.21 9.15
CA ASP A 135 -10.80 17.82 9.93
C ASP A 135 -12.14 17.22 9.52
N GLN A 136 -12.93 16.78 10.48
CA GLN A 136 -14.25 16.25 10.17
C GLN A 136 -15.31 16.56 11.21
N PHE A 137 -16.50 16.86 10.69
CA PHE A 137 -17.73 16.89 11.47
C PHE A 137 -18.52 15.61 11.25
N THR A 138 -18.88 14.96 12.35
CA THR A 138 -19.74 13.79 12.36
C THR A 138 -20.93 14.08 13.27
N GLY A 139 -22.05 13.40 13.06
CA GLY A 139 -23.22 13.66 13.88
C GLY A 139 -24.31 12.63 13.70
N THR A 140 -25.26 12.67 14.63
CA THR A 140 -26.44 11.81 14.61
C THR A 140 -27.66 12.63 15.01
N ALA A 141 -28.80 12.29 14.41
CA ALA A 141 -30.11 12.78 14.82
C ALA A 141 -31.05 11.57 14.91
N ILE A 142 -31.71 11.44 16.03
CA ILE A 142 -32.65 10.33 16.29
C ILE A 142 -33.95 10.93 16.79
N LEU A 143 -35.05 10.60 16.12
CA LEU A 143 -36.39 10.91 16.60
C LEU A 143 -37.03 9.63 17.13
N SER A 144 -37.43 9.63 18.38
CA SER A 144 -38.05 8.48 19.05
C SER A 144 -39.45 8.82 19.51
N TYR A 145 -40.43 7.95 19.19
CA TYR A 145 -41.82 8.11 19.57
C TYR A 145 -42.34 6.87 20.34
N LYS A 146 -42.71 7.11 21.58
CA LYS A 146 -43.26 6.09 22.48
C LYS A 146 -44.78 6.02 22.32
N ALA A 147 -45.24 5.16 21.39
CA ALA A 147 -46.68 5.04 21.11
C ALA A 147 -47.45 4.49 22.28
N THR A 148 -46.93 3.41 22.92
CA THR A 148 -47.43 2.80 24.15
C THR A 148 -46.25 2.49 25.10
N PRO A 149 -46.49 2.09 26.37
CA PRO A 149 -45.42 1.68 27.26
C PRO A 149 -44.48 0.61 26.67
N ASP A 150 -45.03 -0.27 25.81
CA ASP A 150 -44.35 -1.42 25.26
C ASP A 150 -43.97 -1.28 23.79
N LEU A 151 -44.29 -0.10 23.14
CA LEU A 151 -44.07 0.11 21.73
C LEU A 151 -43.37 1.45 21.46
N LEU A 152 -42.15 1.35 20.93
CA LEU A 152 -41.31 2.48 20.54
C LEU A 152 -41.06 2.43 19.02
N PHE A 153 -41.27 3.56 18.35
CA PHE A 153 -40.81 3.80 16.99
C PHE A 153 -39.66 4.78 17.02
N TYR A 154 -38.65 4.57 16.16
CA TYR A 154 -37.58 5.55 15.98
C TYR A 154 -37.11 5.61 14.53
N GLY A 155 -36.62 6.78 14.14
CA GLY A 155 -35.93 7.04 12.90
C GLY A 155 -34.59 7.70 13.22
N SER A 156 -33.52 7.31 12.55
CA SER A 156 -32.20 7.87 12.78
C SER A 156 -31.50 8.24 11.48
N TYR A 157 -30.75 9.34 11.54
CA TYR A 157 -29.77 9.72 10.53
C TYR A 157 -28.41 9.86 11.22
N SER A 158 -27.36 9.30 10.62
CA SER A 158 -26.01 9.47 11.14
C SER A 158 -25.01 9.66 10.01
N ARG A 159 -24.05 10.56 10.24
CA ARG A 159 -22.88 10.76 9.41
C ARG A 159 -21.65 10.36 10.22
N GLY A 160 -20.97 9.29 9.76
CA GLY A 160 -19.69 8.84 10.31
C GLY A 160 -18.53 9.35 9.48
N TYR A 161 -17.32 9.11 10.00
CA TYR A 161 -16.05 9.40 9.37
C TYR A 161 -15.08 8.26 9.66
N LYS A 162 -14.25 7.95 8.68
CA LYS A 162 -13.10 7.06 8.84
C LYS A 162 -11.86 7.84 8.44
N ALA A 163 -10.94 8.00 9.36
CA ALA A 163 -9.66 8.64 9.10
C ALA A 163 -8.88 7.87 8.03
N GLY A 164 -8.24 8.58 7.13
CA GLY A 164 -7.26 8.04 6.23
C GLY A 164 -6.02 7.53 6.97
N GLY A 165 -5.17 6.80 6.27
CA GLY A 165 -3.94 6.24 6.82
C GLY A 165 -2.91 6.07 5.72
N PHE A 166 -1.73 5.58 6.11
CA PHE A 166 -0.67 5.28 5.17
C PHE A 166 -0.66 3.80 4.81
N ASN A 167 -0.48 3.52 3.53
CA ASN A 167 -0.32 2.17 3.03
C ASN A 167 1.16 1.77 3.17
N LEU A 168 1.42 0.62 3.78
CA LEU A 168 2.77 0.11 3.96
C LEU A 168 3.27 -0.70 2.75
N ASP A 169 2.45 -0.82 1.72
CA ASP A 169 2.85 -1.49 0.49
C ASP A 169 3.75 -0.58 -0.36
N ARG A 170 5.04 -0.82 -0.28
CA ARG A 170 6.06 -0.08 -1.03
C ARG A 170 6.07 -0.36 -2.54
N SER A 171 5.31 -1.32 -3.03
CA SER A 171 5.20 -1.58 -4.47
C SER A 171 4.66 -0.38 -5.25
N ALA A 172 3.88 0.48 -4.57
CA ALA A 172 3.39 1.73 -5.13
C ALA A 172 4.49 2.79 -5.37
N LEU A 173 5.65 2.66 -4.71
CA LEU A 173 6.77 3.59 -4.82
C LEU A 173 7.69 3.29 -6.00
N THR A 174 7.62 2.08 -6.57
CA THR A 174 8.56 1.62 -7.58
C THR A 174 7.84 1.16 -8.84
N THR A 175 8.49 1.39 -9.98
CA THR A 175 8.12 0.73 -11.22
C THR A 175 9.19 -0.32 -11.56
N PRO A 176 8.80 -1.56 -11.94
CA PRO A 176 9.76 -2.64 -12.16
C PRO A 176 10.85 -2.34 -13.21
N VAL A 177 10.54 -1.50 -14.19
CA VAL A 177 11.43 -1.25 -15.34
C VAL A 177 12.14 0.10 -15.27
N ALA A 178 11.55 1.08 -14.60
CA ALA A 178 12.09 2.44 -14.49
C ALA A 178 11.87 2.96 -13.06
N PHE A 179 12.88 2.80 -12.22
CA PHE A 179 12.87 3.34 -10.86
C PHE A 179 13.78 4.55 -10.77
N ASN A 180 13.30 5.61 -10.16
CA ASN A 180 14.10 6.80 -9.87
C ASN A 180 13.79 7.27 -8.44
N VAL A 181 14.75 7.10 -7.54
CA VAL A 181 14.61 7.49 -6.14
C VAL A 181 14.34 8.99 -5.95
N ASN A 182 14.79 9.82 -6.88
CA ASN A 182 14.59 11.27 -6.79
C ASN A 182 13.16 11.73 -7.14
N THR A 183 12.34 10.83 -7.67
CA THR A 183 10.93 11.09 -8.03
C THR A 183 9.95 10.31 -7.16
N LEU A 184 10.42 9.79 -6.03
CA LEU A 184 9.53 9.13 -5.06
C LEU A 184 8.57 10.16 -4.48
N ASP A 185 7.30 9.82 -4.52
CA ASP A 185 6.23 10.60 -3.92
C ASP A 185 5.65 9.83 -2.71
N PRO A 186 5.91 10.30 -1.47
CA PRO A 186 5.38 9.65 -0.28
C PRO A 186 3.85 9.66 -0.22
N THR A 187 3.17 10.56 -0.96
CA THR A 187 1.71 10.58 -1.03
C THR A 187 1.14 9.31 -1.68
N ASN A 188 1.93 8.57 -2.44
CA ASN A 188 1.52 7.27 -2.98
C ASN A 188 1.26 6.21 -1.89
N LEU A 189 1.67 6.48 -0.64
CA LEU A 189 1.40 5.62 0.51
C LEU A 189 0.15 6.03 1.30
N GLN A 190 -0.52 7.13 0.94
CA GLN A 190 -1.73 7.62 1.61
C GLN A 190 -2.99 6.82 1.25
#